data_d332597088fa9991d3ec1be98158e478
#
_entry.id   d332597088fa9991d3ec1be98158e478
#
_cell.length_a   1.000
_cell.length_b   1.000
_cell.length_c   1.000
_cell.angle_alpha   90.00
_cell.angle_beta   90.00
_cell.angle_gamma   90.00
#
_symmetry.space_group_name_H-M   'P 1'
#
loop_
_entity.id
_entity.type
_entity.pdbx_description
1 polymer ?
#
loop_
_entity_poly.entity_id
_entity_poly.type
_entity_poly.pdbx_seq_one_letter_code
_entity_poly.pdbx_strand_id
1 'polypeptide(L)'
;MIGRKQETQPQPEQQYTKEEYASMKQAEREDAWAKVDAQAQEVFKDDASMKGFLGFMAQCTPQSTRNLLILYNQNKEITHPRTFDKWKEAGRSIRSGEKGYTFFADQEYTKEDGTIANGYTITKAYDISQTRGPQPLPPQKHLPEEIIAAMVEQSPVQLAISDQLPQGVQAQYVPKQHTIFVRNGMDETTTI
;
A
#
# COMPACT_ATOMS: atom_id res chain seq x y z
N MET A 1 23.17 -44.85 21.27
CA MET A 1 23.08 -43.55 21.98
C MET A 1 21.90 -42.77 21.37
N ILE A 2 20.81 -42.69 22.09
CA ILE A 2 19.57 -42.04 21.63
C ILE A 2 19.64 -40.61 22.12
N GLY A 3 19.79 -39.66 21.16
CA GLY A 3 19.81 -38.22 21.44
C GLY A 3 18.46 -37.75 21.97
N ARG A 4 18.40 -37.24 23.19
CA ARG A 4 17.24 -36.56 23.77
C ARG A 4 16.95 -35.29 22.96
N LYS A 5 15.78 -35.21 22.33
CA LYS A 5 15.19 -33.96 21.89
C LYS A 5 14.97 -33.11 23.13
N GLN A 6 15.59 -31.94 23.18
CA GLN A 6 15.26 -30.92 24.16
C GLN A 6 13.85 -30.37 23.78
N GLU A 7 12.88 -30.62 24.63
CA GLU A 7 11.58 -29.98 24.61
C GLU A 7 11.80 -28.52 24.97
N THR A 8 11.55 -27.63 24.00
CA THR A 8 11.51 -26.19 24.23
C THR A 8 10.25 -25.92 25.07
N GLN A 9 10.44 -25.55 26.34
CA GLN A 9 9.36 -25.13 27.20
C GLN A 9 8.64 -23.93 26.56
N PRO A 10 7.29 -23.92 26.53
CA PRO A 10 6.55 -22.74 26.07
C PRO A 10 6.85 -21.58 27.03
N GLN A 11 7.28 -20.45 26.47
CA GLN A 11 7.44 -19.21 27.25
C GLN A 11 6.04 -18.85 27.80
N PRO A 12 5.94 -18.38 29.07
CA PRO A 12 4.65 -17.98 29.63
C PRO A 12 4.08 -16.86 28.77
N GLU A 13 2.85 -17.03 28.30
CA GLU A 13 2.07 -15.98 27.63
C GLU A 13 1.95 -14.81 28.62
N GLN A 14 2.57 -13.68 28.30
CA GLN A 14 2.40 -12.46 29.09
C GLN A 14 0.93 -12.04 28.99
N GLN A 15 0.18 -12.26 30.05
CA GLN A 15 -1.19 -11.77 30.19
C GLN A 15 -1.14 -10.28 30.49
N TYR A 16 -1.35 -9.45 29.47
CA TYR A 16 -1.54 -8.00 29.64
C TYR A 16 -2.96 -7.70 30.09
N THR A 17 -3.13 -6.71 30.94
CA THR A 17 -4.45 -6.11 31.16
C THR A 17 -4.93 -5.43 29.88
N LYS A 18 -6.23 -5.15 29.78
CA LYS A 18 -6.81 -4.47 28.62
C LYS A 18 -6.18 -3.08 28.41
N GLU A 19 -5.93 -2.35 29.51
CA GLU A 19 -5.30 -1.04 29.48
C GLU A 19 -3.82 -1.11 29.05
N GLU A 20 -3.06 -2.05 29.57
CA GLU A 20 -1.66 -2.26 29.17
C GLU A 20 -1.55 -2.63 27.68
N TYR A 21 -2.43 -3.51 27.21
CA TYR A 21 -2.48 -3.86 25.80
C TYR A 21 -2.82 -2.66 24.91
N ALA A 22 -3.81 -1.85 25.29
CA ALA A 22 -4.21 -0.65 24.57
C ALA A 22 -3.07 0.37 24.51
N SER A 23 -2.40 0.61 25.64
CA SER A 23 -1.22 1.52 25.74
C SER A 23 -0.07 1.04 24.86
N MET A 24 0.26 -0.26 24.90
CA MET A 24 1.28 -0.86 24.04
C MET A 24 0.95 -0.69 22.56
N LYS A 25 -0.31 -0.91 22.16
CA LYS A 25 -0.75 -0.74 20.78
C LYS A 25 -0.77 0.72 20.33
N GLN A 26 -1.03 1.63 21.24
CA GLN A 26 -0.90 3.06 20.96
C GLN A 26 0.55 3.46 20.74
N ALA A 27 1.46 3.06 21.62
CA ALA A 27 2.89 3.32 21.49
C ALA A 27 3.46 2.71 20.17
N GLU A 28 3.04 1.52 19.80
CA GLU A 28 3.42 0.88 18.53
C GLU A 28 2.98 1.72 17.31
N ARG A 29 1.76 2.28 17.35
CA ARG A 29 1.28 3.17 16.29
C ARG A 29 2.05 4.47 16.21
N GLU A 30 2.30 5.11 17.37
CA GLU A 30 3.06 6.36 17.45
C GLU A 30 4.50 6.18 16.92
N ASP A 31 5.17 5.10 17.31
CA ASP A 31 6.50 4.76 16.79
C ASP A 31 6.49 4.52 15.27
N ALA A 32 5.48 3.81 14.76
CA ALA A 32 5.35 3.57 13.33
C ALA A 32 5.13 4.88 12.55
N TRP A 33 4.32 5.80 13.06
CA TRP A 33 4.13 7.12 12.45
C TRP A 33 5.39 7.98 12.51
N ALA A 34 6.09 8.02 13.64
CA ALA A 34 7.34 8.75 13.75
C ALA A 34 8.38 8.25 12.72
N LYS A 35 8.43 6.95 12.45
CA LYS A 35 9.29 6.38 11.40
C LYS A 35 8.86 6.79 9.99
N VAL A 36 7.56 6.88 9.71
CA VAL A 36 7.05 7.38 8.43
C VAL A 36 7.46 8.84 8.23
N ASP A 37 7.26 9.69 9.23
CA ASP A 37 7.57 11.11 9.15
C ASP A 37 9.08 11.35 8.97
N ALA A 38 9.91 10.65 9.74
CA ALA A 38 11.36 10.72 9.60
C ALA A 38 11.83 10.25 8.22
N GLN A 39 11.25 9.18 7.69
CA GLN A 39 11.56 8.69 6.34
C GLN A 39 11.10 9.65 5.26
N ALA A 40 9.95 10.30 5.42
CA ALA A 40 9.49 11.32 4.49
C ALA A 40 10.49 12.49 4.42
N GLN A 41 10.97 12.98 5.54
CA GLN A 41 12.00 14.02 5.58
C GLN A 41 13.29 13.59 4.85
N GLU A 42 13.74 12.35 5.07
CA GLU A 42 14.92 11.81 4.39
C GLU A 42 14.73 11.66 2.87
N VAL A 43 13.56 11.23 2.43
CA VAL A 43 13.24 11.06 1.00
C VAL A 43 13.20 12.40 0.28
N PHE A 44 12.61 13.42 0.90
CA PHE A 44 12.38 14.72 0.25
C PHE A 44 13.48 15.76 0.51
N LYS A 45 14.60 15.38 1.14
CA LYS A 45 15.69 16.31 1.42
C LYS A 45 16.50 16.72 0.19
N ASP A 46 16.62 15.84 -0.81
CA ASP A 46 17.38 16.07 -2.04
C ASP A 46 16.91 15.17 -3.21
N ASP A 47 17.30 15.54 -4.43
CA ASP A 47 16.90 14.84 -5.67
C ASP A 47 17.38 13.38 -5.70
N ALA A 48 18.53 13.06 -5.15
CA ALA A 48 19.09 11.71 -5.17
C ALA A 48 18.28 10.78 -4.26
N SER A 49 17.91 11.26 -3.06
CA SER A 49 17.06 10.54 -2.12
C SER A 49 15.67 10.30 -2.70
N MET A 50 15.09 11.32 -3.33
CA MET A 50 13.80 11.20 -4.01
C MET A 50 13.85 10.19 -5.16
N LYS A 51 14.87 10.26 -6.03
CA LYS A 51 15.03 9.28 -7.11
C LYS A 51 15.18 7.86 -6.60
N GLY A 52 15.90 7.65 -5.50
CA GLY A 52 16.01 6.34 -4.85
C GLY A 52 14.66 5.80 -4.39
N PHE A 53 13.85 6.64 -3.76
CA PHE A 53 12.49 6.25 -3.33
C PHE A 53 11.55 5.99 -4.52
N LEU A 54 11.58 6.82 -5.57
CA LEU A 54 10.80 6.59 -6.79
C LEU A 54 11.20 5.27 -7.48
N GLY A 55 12.51 4.95 -7.50
CA GLY A 55 13.00 3.65 -7.99
C GLY A 55 12.45 2.48 -7.18
N PHE A 56 12.40 2.60 -5.84
CA PHE A 56 11.76 1.61 -4.97
C PHE A 56 10.26 1.48 -5.26
N MET A 57 9.55 2.59 -5.40
CA MET A 57 8.12 2.59 -5.73
C MET A 57 7.84 1.88 -7.06
N ALA A 58 8.70 2.09 -8.07
CA ALA A 58 8.54 1.47 -9.39
C ALA A 58 8.71 -0.06 -9.38
N GLN A 59 9.49 -0.61 -8.46
CA GLN A 59 9.69 -2.06 -8.32
C GLN A 59 8.74 -2.72 -7.31
N CYS A 60 8.18 -1.94 -6.38
CA CYS A 60 7.28 -2.46 -5.36
C CYS A 60 5.85 -2.53 -5.89
N THR A 61 5.13 -3.61 -5.58
CA THR A 61 3.68 -3.66 -5.87
C THR A 61 2.96 -2.47 -5.22
N PRO A 62 1.89 -1.94 -5.85
CA PRO A 62 1.19 -0.76 -5.35
C PRO A 62 0.79 -0.88 -3.88
N GLN A 63 1.16 0.14 -3.10
CA GLN A 63 0.86 0.29 -1.69
C GLN A 63 0.54 1.75 -1.41
N SER A 64 -0.09 2.04 -0.26
CA SER A 64 -0.22 3.43 0.19
C SER A 64 1.17 4.07 0.39
N THR A 65 1.30 5.38 0.14
CA THR A 65 2.56 6.12 0.33
C THR A 65 3.14 5.91 1.73
N ARG A 66 2.29 5.87 2.75
CA ARG A 66 2.66 5.56 4.13
C ARG A 66 3.37 4.21 4.24
N ASN A 67 2.79 3.16 3.64
CA ASN A 67 3.39 1.83 3.63
C ASN A 67 4.68 1.79 2.81
N LEU A 68 4.75 2.49 1.68
CA LEU A 68 5.97 2.57 0.89
C LEU A 68 7.11 3.24 1.69
N LEU A 69 6.83 4.33 2.40
CA LEU A 69 7.83 5.00 3.24
C LEU A 69 8.35 4.10 4.36
N ILE A 70 7.46 3.46 5.12
CA ILE A 70 7.88 2.61 6.24
C ILE A 70 8.59 1.33 5.76
N LEU A 71 8.21 0.78 4.61
CA LEU A 71 8.88 -0.37 4.00
C LEU A 71 10.25 0.02 3.47
N TYR A 72 10.38 1.14 2.77
CA TYR A 72 11.64 1.67 2.25
C TYR A 72 12.67 1.92 3.36
N ASN A 73 12.21 2.41 4.52
CA ASN A 73 13.05 2.56 5.70
C ASN A 73 13.59 1.21 6.21
N GLN A 74 12.78 0.16 6.16
CA GLN A 74 13.14 -1.15 6.70
C GLN A 74 13.98 -1.99 5.74
N ASN A 75 13.63 -1.99 4.46
CA ASN A 75 14.39 -2.72 3.43
C ASN A 75 14.03 -2.23 2.02
N LYS A 76 15.01 -1.73 1.29
CA LYS A 76 14.87 -1.19 -0.07
C LYS A 76 14.71 -2.26 -1.16
N GLU A 77 14.93 -3.53 -0.83
CA GLU A 77 14.82 -4.68 -1.75
C GLU A 77 13.42 -5.32 -1.76
N ILE A 78 12.47 -4.78 -0.99
CA ILE A 78 11.09 -5.28 -0.95
C ILE A 78 10.42 -5.00 -2.30
N THR A 79 9.75 -6.02 -2.84
CA THR A 79 9.04 -5.92 -4.13
C THR A 79 7.55 -6.22 -4.01
N HIS A 80 7.17 -7.24 -3.25
CA HIS A 80 5.79 -7.72 -3.13
C HIS A 80 5.40 -7.94 -1.67
N PRO A 81 5.24 -6.88 -0.87
CA PRO A 81 4.86 -7.01 0.53
C PRO A 81 3.37 -7.34 0.66
N ARG A 82 3.06 -8.38 1.45
CA ARG A 82 1.69 -8.74 1.83
C ARG A 82 1.66 -9.23 3.28
N THR A 83 0.51 -9.10 3.92
CA THR A 83 0.29 -9.68 5.26
C THR A 83 0.29 -11.21 5.19
N PHE A 84 0.42 -11.85 6.35
CA PHE A 84 0.39 -13.31 6.45
C PHE A 84 -0.87 -13.90 5.80
N ASP A 85 -2.04 -13.34 6.11
CA ASP A 85 -3.31 -13.84 5.58
C ASP A 85 -3.39 -13.70 4.06
N LYS A 86 -2.92 -12.58 3.51
CA LYS A 86 -2.87 -12.37 2.05
C LYS A 86 -1.91 -13.33 1.34
N TRP A 87 -0.82 -13.73 1.96
CA TRP A 87 0.04 -14.78 1.42
C TRP A 87 -0.62 -16.16 1.49
N LYS A 88 -1.32 -16.46 2.58
CA LYS A 88 -2.08 -17.69 2.74
C LYS A 88 -3.20 -17.80 1.69
N GLU A 89 -3.97 -16.72 1.46
CA GLU A 89 -4.98 -16.63 0.38
C GLU A 89 -4.35 -16.89 -1.00
N ALA A 90 -3.13 -16.40 -1.24
CA ALA A 90 -2.38 -16.64 -2.48
C ALA A 90 -1.74 -18.05 -2.57
N GLY A 91 -2.03 -18.95 -1.62
CA GLY A 91 -1.47 -20.30 -1.59
C GLY A 91 0.02 -20.35 -1.23
N ARG A 92 0.56 -19.29 -0.64
CA ARG A 92 1.97 -19.20 -0.22
C ARG A 92 2.09 -19.26 1.30
N SER A 93 3.23 -19.77 1.76
CA SER A 93 3.57 -19.82 3.19
C SER A 93 4.85 -19.05 3.48
N ILE A 94 4.90 -18.36 4.62
CA ILE A 94 6.11 -17.69 5.11
C ILE A 94 7.14 -18.76 5.50
N ARG A 95 8.41 -18.55 5.14
CA ARG A 95 9.49 -19.45 5.55
C ARG A 95 9.73 -19.33 7.05
N SER A 96 10.09 -20.46 7.67
CA SER A 96 10.40 -20.47 9.11
C SER A 96 11.59 -19.55 9.42
N GLY A 97 11.49 -18.79 10.50
CA GLY A 97 12.54 -17.86 10.94
C GLY A 97 12.51 -16.46 10.29
N GLU A 98 11.65 -16.23 9.31
CA GLU A 98 11.51 -14.91 8.68
C GLU A 98 10.88 -13.88 9.64
N LYS A 99 11.42 -12.67 9.62
CA LYS A 99 10.90 -11.53 10.38
C LYS A 99 10.07 -10.62 9.48
N GLY A 100 8.81 -10.40 9.84
CA GLY A 100 7.94 -9.50 9.08
C GLY A 100 8.29 -8.04 9.29
N TYR A 101 8.09 -7.25 8.24
CA TYR A 101 8.21 -5.79 8.23
C TYR A 101 6.99 -5.14 8.87
N THR A 102 7.21 -4.02 9.56
CA THR A 102 6.10 -3.21 10.09
C THR A 102 5.27 -2.65 8.95
N PHE A 103 3.96 -2.79 9.06
CA PHE A 103 3.02 -2.48 7.98
C PHE A 103 1.69 -1.96 8.55
N PHE A 104 1.10 -0.96 7.89
CA PHE A 104 -0.23 -0.46 8.24
C PHE A 104 -1.28 -1.22 7.45
N ALA A 105 -2.12 -1.97 8.12
CA ALA A 105 -3.27 -2.63 7.53
C ALA A 105 -4.55 -1.85 7.85
N ASP A 106 -5.44 -1.77 6.86
CA ASP A 106 -6.76 -1.20 7.07
C ASP A 106 -7.54 -2.07 8.05
N GLN A 107 -8.29 -1.42 8.93
CA GLN A 107 -9.12 -2.07 9.94
C GLN A 107 -10.44 -1.32 10.06
N GLU A 108 -11.54 -2.04 9.92
CA GLU A 108 -12.85 -1.53 10.31
C GLU A 108 -13.05 -1.73 11.81
N TYR A 109 -13.64 -0.73 12.46
CA TYR A 109 -14.04 -0.81 13.87
C TYR A 109 -15.37 -0.13 14.07
N THR A 110 -16.13 -0.64 15.04
CA THR A 110 -17.41 -0.06 15.43
C THR A 110 -17.19 0.96 16.54
N LYS A 111 -17.65 2.19 16.33
CA LYS A 111 -17.65 3.25 17.34
C LYS A 111 -18.70 2.97 18.42
N GLU A 112 -18.63 3.73 19.53
CA GLU A 112 -19.59 3.62 20.64
C GLU A 112 -21.04 3.90 20.21
N ASP A 113 -21.24 4.73 19.19
CA ASP A 113 -22.54 5.05 18.60
C ASP A 113 -23.08 3.98 17.63
N GLY A 114 -22.35 2.85 17.47
CA GLY A 114 -22.70 1.76 16.56
C GLY A 114 -22.32 2.00 15.09
N THR A 115 -21.73 3.14 14.73
CA THR A 115 -21.28 3.40 13.35
C THR A 115 -19.98 2.68 13.06
N ILE A 116 -19.83 2.20 11.81
CA ILE A 116 -18.59 1.59 11.33
C ILE A 116 -17.65 2.72 10.87
N ALA A 117 -16.42 2.66 11.32
CA ALA A 117 -15.36 3.57 10.92
C ALA A 117 -14.14 2.79 10.43
N ASN A 118 -13.44 3.37 9.45
CA ASN A 118 -12.18 2.83 8.95
C ASN A 118 -11.01 3.43 9.72
N GLY A 119 -10.06 2.61 10.04
CA GLY A 119 -8.83 2.98 10.71
C GLY A 119 -7.67 2.10 10.27
N TYR A 120 -6.59 2.12 11.04
CA TYR A 120 -5.41 1.33 10.74
C TYR A 120 -4.95 0.57 11.98
N THR A 121 -4.48 -0.63 11.75
CA THR A 121 -3.73 -1.40 12.74
C THR A 121 -2.29 -1.60 12.26
N ILE A 122 -1.36 -1.70 13.21
CA ILE A 122 0.00 -2.10 12.91
C ILE A 122 0.07 -3.62 12.88
N THR A 123 0.58 -4.15 11.78
CA THR A 123 0.74 -5.59 11.57
C THR A 123 2.11 -5.88 10.95
N LYS A 124 2.33 -7.13 10.56
CA LYS A 124 3.53 -7.56 9.84
C LYS A 124 3.19 -7.92 8.41
N ALA A 125 3.97 -7.36 7.48
CA ALA A 125 4.01 -7.80 6.09
C ALA A 125 5.29 -8.59 5.83
N TYR A 126 5.24 -9.46 4.85
CA TYR A 126 6.37 -10.27 4.39
C TYR A 126 6.52 -10.06 2.89
N ASP A 127 7.76 -9.88 2.43
CA ASP A 127 8.02 -9.83 1.00
C ASP A 127 7.92 -11.23 0.36
N ILE A 128 7.68 -11.27 -0.94
CA ILE A 128 7.63 -12.54 -1.70
C ILE A 128 8.91 -13.36 -1.52
N SER A 129 10.06 -12.72 -1.41
CA SER A 129 11.35 -13.36 -1.16
C SER A 129 11.41 -14.13 0.15
N GLN A 130 10.55 -13.80 1.12
CA GLN A 130 10.41 -14.48 2.42
C GLN A 130 9.40 -15.63 2.38
N THR A 131 8.83 -15.93 1.23
CA THR A 131 7.76 -16.93 1.11
C THR A 131 8.16 -18.07 0.21
N ARG A 132 7.39 -19.17 0.27
CA ARG A 132 7.45 -20.32 -0.63
C ARG A 132 6.05 -20.70 -1.11
N GLY A 133 5.94 -21.17 -2.34
CA GLY A 133 4.67 -21.54 -2.96
C GLY A 133 4.65 -21.13 -4.43
N PRO A 134 3.49 -21.26 -5.11
CA PRO A 134 3.35 -20.88 -6.51
C PRO A 134 3.70 -19.41 -6.74
N GLN A 135 4.21 -19.08 -7.93
CA GLN A 135 4.41 -17.69 -8.30
C GLN A 135 3.05 -16.99 -8.32
N PRO A 136 2.94 -15.78 -7.72
CA PRO A 136 1.74 -14.97 -7.89
C PRO A 136 1.51 -14.71 -9.37
N LEU A 137 0.25 -14.78 -9.79
CA LEU A 137 -0.08 -14.33 -11.14
C LEU A 137 0.36 -12.86 -11.29
N PRO A 138 1.00 -12.50 -12.40
CA PRO A 138 1.28 -11.11 -12.67
C PRO A 138 -0.03 -10.31 -12.62
N PRO A 139 -0.01 -9.04 -12.19
CA PRO A 139 -1.19 -8.20 -12.27
C PRO A 139 -1.69 -8.21 -13.71
N GLN A 140 -3.00 -8.36 -13.89
CA GLN A 140 -3.59 -8.23 -15.22
C GLN A 140 -3.24 -6.82 -15.73
N LYS A 141 -2.54 -6.77 -16.85
CA LYS A 141 -2.34 -5.51 -17.56
C LYS A 141 -3.65 -5.23 -18.29
N HIS A 142 -4.42 -4.30 -17.78
CA HIS A 142 -5.53 -3.76 -18.54
C HIS A 142 -4.98 -2.95 -19.71
N LEU A 143 -5.61 -3.07 -20.85
CA LEU A 143 -5.30 -2.20 -22.00
C LEU A 143 -5.67 -0.76 -21.62
N PRO A 144 -4.93 0.26 -22.09
CA PRO A 144 -5.29 1.66 -21.86
C PRO A 144 -6.75 1.97 -22.19
N GLU A 145 -7.26 1.41 -23.26
CA GLU A 145 -8.66 1.54 -23.70
C GLU A 145 -9.65 1.02 -22.65
N GLU A 146 -9.36 -0.11 -21.99
CA GLU A 146 -10.22 -0.68 -20.93
C GLU A 146 -10.23 0.23 -19.69
N ILE A 147 -9.07 0.82 -19.34
CA ILE A 147 -8.95 1.75 -18.23
C ILE A 147 -9.73 3.03 -18.52
N ILE A 148 -9.55 3.60 -19.72
CA ILE A 148 -10.28 4.80 -20.16
C ILE A 148 -11.78 4.54 -20.16
N ALA A 149 -12.23 3.42 -20.72
CA ALA A 149 -13.65 3.04 -20.74
C ALA A 149 -14.24 2.96 -19.33
N ALA A 150 -13.55 2.30 -18.38
CA ALA A 150 -13.98 2.20 -17.00
C ALA A 150 -14.01 3.57 -16.29
N MET A 151 -13.04 4.45 -16.57
CA MET A 151 -13.01 5.81 -16.02
C MET A 151 -14.16 6.67 -16.56
N VAL A 152 -14.47 6.56 -17.85
CA VAL A 152 -15.60 7.27 -18.49
C VAL A 152 -16.93 6.78 -17.92
N GLU A 153 -17.10 5.46 -17.80
CA GLU A 153 -18.34 4.86 -17.27
C GLU A 153 -18.61 5.22 -15.81
N GLN A 154 -17.57 5.29 -14.98
CA GLN A 154 -17.68 5.63 -13.56
C GLN A 154 -17.55 7.12 -13.27
N SER A 155 -17.30 7.95 -14.28
CA SER A 155 -17.12 9.40 -14.08
C SER A 155 -18.42 10.05 -13.62
N PRO A 156 -18.40 10.83 -12.51
CA PRO A 156 -19.55 11.60 -12.07
C PRO A 156 -19.85 12.81 -12.98
N VAL A 157 -18.96 13.10 -13.94
CA VAL A 157 -19.06 14.21 -14.89
C VAL A 157 -18.94 13.69 -16.31
N GLN A 158 -19.54 14.40 -17.27
CA GLN A 158 -19.44 14.06 -18.69
C GLN A 158 -18.02 14.34 -19.20
N LEU A 159 -17.52 13.50 -20.10
CA LEU A 159 -16.30 13.74 -20.87
C LEU A 159 -16.67 14.06 -22.33
N ALA A 160 -16.06 15.09 -22.88
CA ALA A 160 -16.27 15.49 -24.29
C ALA A 160 -14.94 15.88 -24.93
N ILE A 161 -14.75 15.52 -26.19
CA ILE A 161 -13.60 15.95 -26.98
C ILE A 161 -13.89 17.34 -27.55
N SER A 162 -12.91 18.24 -27.52
CA SER A 162 -13.06 19.60 -28.04
C SER A 162 -11.77 20.09 -28.69
N ASP A 163 -11.92 20.72 -29.86
CA ASP A 163 -10.84 21.45 -30.53
C ASP A 163 -10.78 22.93 -30.11
N GLN A 164 -11.74 23.41 -29.29
CA GLN A 164 -11.90 24.81 -28.94
C GLN A 164 -11.23 25.19 -27.60
N LEU A 165 -10.44 24.31 -27.01
CA LEU A 165 -9.70 24.62 -25.78
C LEU A 165 -8.62 25.69 -26.03
N PRO A 166 -8.37 26.58 -25.07
CA PRO A 166 -7.32 27.59 -25.18
C PRO A 166 -5.96 26.94 -25.48
N GLN A 167 -5.08 27.68 -26.16
CA GLN A 167 -3.74 27.18 -26.49
C GLN A 167 -2.99 26.78 -25.22
N GLY A 168 -2.39 25.56 -25.23
CA GLY A 168 -1.67 25.00 -24.07
C GLY A 168 -2.56 24.30 -23.02
N VAL A 169 -3.89 24.42 -23.13
CA VAL A 169 -4.82 23.69 -22.25
C VAL A 169 -5.14 22.33 -22.87
N GLN A 170 -4.83 21.26 -22.19
CA GLN A 170 -5.08 19.88 -22.64
C GLN A 170 -6.45 19.37 -22.20
N ALA A 171 -6.92 19.77 -21.02
CA ALA A 171 -8.26 19.46 -20.53
C ALA A 171 -8.79 20.63 -19.66
N GLN A 172 -10.10 20.80 -19.64
CA GLN A 172 -10.77 21.83 -18.85
C GLN A 172 -12.11 21.32 -18.32
N TYR A 173 -12.32 21.47 -17.01
CA TYR A 173 -13.62 21.26 -16.40
C TYR A 173 -14.47 22.51 -16.49
N VAL A 174 -15.70 22.38 -16.99
CA VAL A 174 -16.68 23.46 -17.08
C VAL A 174 -17.84 23.19 -16.10
N PRO A 175 -17.86 23.82 -14.91
CA PRO A 175 -18.83 23.52 -13.85
C PRO A 175 -20.29 23.67 -14.29
N LYS A 176 -20.60 24.71 -15.09
CA LYS A 176 -21.95 24.96 -15.58
C LYS A 176 -22.52 23.84 -16.47
N GLN A 177 -21.66 23.11 -17.15
CA GLN A 177 -22.03 22.00 -18.03
C GLN A 177 -21.81 20.65 -17.40
N HIS A 178 -21.20 20.61 -16.21
CA HIS A 178 -20.78 19.37 -15.53
C HIS A 178 -19.93 18.46 -16.43
N THR A 179 -19.06 19.07 -17.25
CA THR A 179 -18.33 18.39 -18.33
C THR A 179 -16.83 18.72 -18.24
N ILE A 180 -16.00 17.69 -18.44
CA ILE A 180 -14.57 17.82 -18.70
C ILE A 180 -14.38 17.77 -20.22
N PHE A 181 -13.88 18.83 -20.80
CA PHE A 181 -13.45 18.87 -22.20
C PHE A 181 -11.99 18.46 -22.30
N VAL A 182 -11.68 17.56 -23.19
CA VAL A 182 -10.33 17.07 -23.47
C VAL A 182 -9.97 17.46 -24.91
N ARG A 183 -8.73 17.90 -25.12
CA ARG A 183 -8.25 18.31 -26.46
C ARG A 183 -8.23 17.11 -27.39
N ASN A 184 -8.70 17.32 -28.62
CA ASN A 184 -8.62 16.31 -29.66
C ASN A 184 -7.16 16.02 -30.07
N GLY A 185 -6.85 14.77 -30.40
CA GLY A 185 -5.54 14.33 -30.91
C GLY A 185 -4.46 14.17 -29.83
N MET A 186 -4.84 14.10 -28.55
CA MET A 186 -3.93 13.65 -27.48
C MET A 186 -3.70 12.15 -27.60
N ASP A 187 -2.46 11.71 -27.32
CA ASP A 187 -2.19 10.29 -27.22
C ASP A 187 -2.82 9.69 -25.94
N GLU A 188 -3.00 8.37 -25.94
CA GLU A 188 -3.66 7.65 -24.87
C GLU A 188 -2.98 7.85 -23.51
N THR A 189 -1.66 8.01 -23.50
CA THR A 189 -0.84 8.17 -22.30
C THR A 189 -1.03 9.56 -21.66
N THR A 190 -1.33 10.57 -22.47
CA THR A 190 -1.52 11.95 -22.01
C THR A 190 -2.96 12.19 -21.53
N THR A 191 -3.91 11.33 -21.93
CA THR A 191 -5.33 11.47 -21.59
C THR A 191 -5.67 10.85 -20.22
N ILE A 192 -4.83 9.97 -19.69
CA ILE A 192 -4.97 9.34 -18.37
C ILE A 192 -4.23 10.16 -17.32
#